data_a7721ca46066b4d8a9dcfd641cf461fc
#
_entry.id   a7721ca46066b4d8a9dcfd641cf461fc
#
_cell.length_a   1.000
_cell.length_b   1.000
_cell.length_c   1.000
_cell.angle_alpha   90.00
_cell.angle_beta   90.00
_cell.angle_gamma   90.00
#
_symmetry.space_group_name_H-M   'P 1'
#
loop_
_entity.id
_entity.type
_entity.pdbx_description
1 polymer ?
#
loop_
_entity_poly.entity_id
_entity_poly.type
_entity_poly.pdbx_seq_one_letter_code
_entity_poly.pdbx_strand_id
1 'polypeptide(L)'
;YYLSDAEGGTGPQHSQVVLRSREVWGPYVPYPGNPILTQRDLPQDRPLPITNAGHADLVEGPDGSWWAVFLASRNYDTRHYNTGRETYLLPVEWRDGWPVILPAGQTIPYAAKAPSWMQGEAKQAPSTGNFAERNEFDTPTLGNDWLRVRVPKQAWADLRERPGSLALHPLPEDLDTLRNPAFLGRRQQHLRFEARTEMTRPAEGVAAGLAAFQSEAYWYFLGVRSVGEDRVVIFLEARDGSGATKTLASREVAASAPLRLQIKGDGGRYAFAFDTRDGQGWQTLADDVDGPVLSTERAGGFVGALLGPFARDER
;
A
#
# COMPACT_ATOMS: atom_id res chain seq x y z
N TYR A 1 11.68 34.53 -9.48
CA TYR A 1 11.25 33.60 -8.41
C TYR A 1 9.93 33.02 -8.77
N TYR A 2 9.77 31.71 -8.48
CA TYR A 2 8.52 30.98 -8.61
C TYR A 2 8.07 30.49 -7.23
N LEU A 3 6.80 30.64 -6.95
CA LEU A 3 6.12 30.02 -5.81
C LEU A 3 5.20 28.95 -6.37
N SER A 4 5.48 27.70 -6.06
CA SER A 4 4.64 26.55 -6.43
C SER A 4 3.91 26.08 -5.18
N ASP A 5 2.60 25.93 -5.27
CA ASP A 5 1.76 25.59 -4.12
C ASP A 5 0.70 24.55 -4.51
N ALA A 6 0.35 23.71 -3.53
CA ALA A 6 -0.73 22.72 -3.67
C ALA A 6 -2.00 23.29 -3.06
N GLU A 7 -3.10 23.25 -3.81
CA GLU A 7 -4.41 23.71 -3.35
C GLU A 7 -5.48 22.60 -3.41
N GLY A 8 -6.67 22.88 -2.86
CA GLY A 8 -7.82 21.97 -2.93
C GLY A 8 -7.78 20.80 -1.96
N GLY A 9 -6.88 20.82 -0.99
CA GLY A 9 -6.72 19.75 0.00
C GLY A 9 -6.12 18.49 -0.58
N THR A 10 -6.45 17.32 -0.01
CA THR A 10 -5.83 16.04 -0.35
C THR A 10 -6.74 15.12 -1.18
N GLY A 11 -7.95 15.56 -1.47
CA GLY A 11 -8.99 14.81 -2.18
C GLY A 11 -9.09 15.17 -3.67
N PRO A 12 -10.27 14.95 -4.27
CA PRO A 12 -10.49 15.14 -5.71
C PRO A 12 -10.25 16.58 -6.22
N GLN A 13 -10.29 17.57 -5.32
CA GLN A 13 -10.03 18.97 -5.66
C GLN A 13 -8.54 19.34 -5.66
N HIS A 14 -7.66 18.39 -5.32
CA HIS A 14 -6.22 18.62 -5.26
C HIS A 14 -5.67 19.08 -6.60
N SER A 15 -4.79 20.07 -6.57
CA SER A 15 -4.15 20.64 -7.75
C SER A 15 -2.83 21.31 -7.41
N GLN A 16 -2.05 21.61 -8.43
CA GLN A 16 -0.81 22.38 -8.32
C GLN A 16 -0.99 23.72 -9.03
N VAL A 17 -0.66 24.80 -8.34
CA VAL A 17 -0.68 26.15 -8.88
C VAL A 17 0.73 26.76 -8.84
N VAL A 18 0.97 27.78 -9.66
CA VAL A 18 2.24 28.48 -9.69
C VAL A 18 2.02 30.00 -9.79
N LEU A 19 2.88 30.74 -9.07
CA LEU A 19 2.96 32.18 -9.12
C LEU A 19 4.40 32.58 -9.39
N ARG A 20 4.65 33.77 -9.94
CA ARG A 20 6.02 34.30 -10.13
C ARG A 20 6.17 35.73 -9.70
N SER A 21 7.38 36.10 -9.31
CA SER A 21 7.78 37.47 -9.00
C SER A 21 9.21 37.74 -9.47
N ARG A 22 9.55 39.01 -9.72
CA ARG A 22 10.94 39.43 -9.92
C ARG A 22 11.71 39.56 -8.62
N GLU A 23 11.00 39.81 -7.51
CA GLU A 23 11.53 39.94 -6.16
C GLU A 23 11.10 38.77 -5.27
N VAL A 24 12.02 38.34 -4.39
CA VAL A 24 11.73 37.21 -3.46
C VAL A 24 10.55 37.49 -2.53
N TRP A 25 10.35 38.73 -2.17
CA TRP A 25 9.24 39.15 -1.29
C TRP A 25 7.95 39.53 -2.04
N GLY A 26 7.95 39.37 -3.37
CA GLY A 26 6.78 39.68 -4.20
C GLY A 26 6.73 41.13 -4.70
N PRO A 27 5.60 41.57 -5.25
CA PRO A 27 4.35 40.83 -5.35
C PRO A 27 4.44 39.63 -6.33
N TYR A 28 3.81 38.54 -5.95
CA TYR A 28 3.69 37.34 -6.80
C TYR A 28 2.44 37.43 -7.68
N VAL A 29 2.60 37.20 -8.96
CA VAL A 29 1.50 37.15 -9.93
C VAL A 29 1.17 35.72 -10.25
N PRO A 30 -0.10 35.29 -10.13
CA PRO A 30 -0.48 33.93 -10.47
C PRO A 30 -0.42 33.68 -11.97
N TYR A 31 -0.12 32.45 -12.35
CA TYR A 31 -0.21 32.02 -13.74
C TYR A 31 -1.68 32.07 -14.21
N PRO A 32 -1.97 32.76 -15.34
CA PRO A 32 -3.34 32.85 -15.85
C PRO A 32 -3.97 31.50 -16.22
N GLY A 33 -3.15 30.49 -16.48
CA GLY A 33 -3.57 29.13 -16.81
C GLY A 33 -3.54 28.14 -15.63
N ASN A 34 -3.46 28.64 -14.38
CA ASN A 34 -3.58 27.75 -13.21
C ASN A 34 -4.89 26.98 -13.18
N PRO A 35 -4.87 25.74 -12.67
CA PRO A 35 -3.74 24.99 -12.13
C PRO A 35 -2.84 24.40 -13.25
N ILE A 36 -1.55 24.25 -12.95
CA ILE A 36 -0.56 23.63 -13.85
C ILE A 36 -0.60 22.10 -13.83
N LEU A 37 -1.31 21.52 -12.86
CA LEU A 37 -1.62 20.09 -12.73
C LEU A 37 -2.92 19.93 -11.94
N THR A 38 -3.88 19.20 -12.47
CA THR A 38 -5.08 18.74 -11.75
C THR A 38 -5.76 17.61 -12.49
N GLN A 39 -6.63 16.89 -11.78
CA GLN A 39 -7.57 15.91 -12.36
C GLN A 39 -9.00 16.19 -11.89
N ARG A 40 -9.25 17.33 -11.22
CA ARG A 40 -10.55 17.70 -10.62
C ARG A 40 -11.66 17.94 -11.65
N ASP A 41 -11.28 18.41 -12.83
CA ASP A 41 -12.24 18.79 -13.90
C ASP A 41 -12.61 17.60 -14.81
N LEU A 42 -12.10 16.41 -14.52
CA LEU A 42 -12.37 15.19 -15.26
C LEU A 42 -13.47 14.35 -14.59
N PRO A 43 -14.27 13.58 -15.35
CA PRO A 43 -15.22 12.65 -14.77
C PRO A 43 -14.55 11.68 -13.79
N GLN A 44 -15.07 11.60 -12.57
CA GLN A 44 -14.47 10.77 -11.52
C GLN A 44 -14.77 9.27 -11.71
N ASP A 45 -15.79 8.94 -12.49
CA ASP A 45 -16.24 7.59 -12.87
C ASP A 45 -15.57 7.06 -14.15
N ARG A 46 -14.61 7.79 -14.71
CA ARG A 46 -13.85 7.32 -15.88
C ARG A 46 -13.09 6.03 -15.57
N PRO A 47 -12.83 5.18 -16.57
CA PRO A 47 -12.08 3.93 -16.34
C PRO A 47 -10.69 4.17 -15.76
N LEU A 48 -10.33 3.40 -14.71
CA LEU A 48 -9.03 3.43 -14.06
C LEU A 48 -8.54 4.86 -13.74
N PRO A 49 -9.31 5.65 -12.98
CA PRO A 49 -9.00 7.05 -12.79
C PRO A 49 -7.75 7.22 -11.90
N ILE A 50 -6.84 8.10 -12.35
CA ILE A 50 -5.83 8.71 -11.49
C ILE A 50 -6.41 10.03 -11.02
N THR A 51 -6.46 10.26 -9.71
CA THR A 51 -7.11 11.40 -9.06
C THR A 51 -6.20 12.02 -8.00
N ASN A 52 -6.67 13.07 -7.32
CA ASN A 52 -5.96 13.66 -6.17
C ASN A 52 -4.53 14.13 -6.52
N ALA A 53 -4.30 14.60 -7.75
CA ALA A 53 -2.98 14.96 -8.24
C ALA A 53 -2.57 16.37 -7.82
N GLY A 54 -1.38 16.49 -7.23
CA GLY A 54 -0.81 17.77 -6.79
C GLY A 54 0.44 17.57 -5.95
N HIS A 55 0.81 18.60 -5.19
CA HIS A 55 1.99 18.60 -4.31
C HIS A 55 3.27 18.28 -5.07
N ALA A 56 3.47 19.00 -6.19
CA ALA A 56 4.55 18.75 -7.12
C ALA A 56 5.82 19.53 -6.77
N ASP A 57 6.95 18.82 -6.84
CA ASP A 57 8.28 19.41 -6.90
C ASP A 57 8.80 19.37 -8.33
N LEU A 58 9.51 20.44 -8.74
CA LEU A 58 10.10 20.55 -10.06
C LEU A 58 11.61 20.31 -9.99
N VAL A 59 12.13 19.53 -10.92
CA VAL A 59 13.55 19.21 -11.01
C VAL A 59 14.05 19.37 -12.43
N GLU A 60 15.24 19.98 -12.60
CA GLU A 60 15.94 20.05 -13.85
C GLU A 60 16.82 18.83 -14.06
N GLY A 61 16.67 18.17 -15.19
CA GLY A 61 17.49 17.04 -15.59
C GLY A 61 18.87 17.46 -16.14
N PRO A 62 19.83 16.53 -16.23
CA PRO A 62 21.18 16.83 -16.75
C PRO A 62 21.22 17.34 -18.19
N ASP A 63 20.16 17.11 -18.95
CA ASP A 63 19.99 17.55 -20.33
C ASP A 63 19.24 18.88 -20.45
N GLY A 64 18.94 19.54 -19.32
CA GLY A 64 18.15 20.77 -19.27
C GLY A 64 16.63 20.55 -19.38
N SER A 65 16.17 19.31 -19.48
CA SER A 65 14.74 19.00 -19.42
C SER A 65 14.21 19.17 -18.00
N TRP A 66 12.95 19.61 -17.87
CA TRP A 66 12.32 19.77 -16.57
C TRP A 66 11.28 18.69 -16.32
N TRP A 67 11.21 18.24 -15.09
CA TRP A 67 10.34 17.16 -14.64
C TRP A 67 9.62 17.54 -13.35
N ALA A 68 8.42 17.03 -13.18
CA ALA A 68 7.65 17.17 -11.96
C ALA A 68 7.49 15.82 -11.28
N VAL A 69 7.88 15.75 -10.02
CA VAL A 69 7.56 14.64 -9.12
C VAL A 69 6.37 15.06 -8.29
N PHE A 70 5.30 14.29 -8.30
CA PHE A 70 4.07 14.64 -7.62
C PHE A 70 3.35 13.41 -7.08
N LEU A 71 2.36 13.62 -6.23
CA LEU A 71 1.51 12.54 -5.73
C LEU A 71 0.15 12.52 -6.43
N ALA A 72 -0.38 11.32 -6.55
CA ALA A 72 -1.76 11.08 -6.98
C ALA A 72 -2.24 9.72 -6.46
N SER A 73 -3.51 9.39 -6.67
CA SER A 73 -4.13 8.13 -6.23
C SER A 73 -4.80 7.42 -7.38
N ARG A 74 -4.78 6.08 -7.37
CA ARG A 74 -5.52 5.24 -8.32
C ARG A 74 -6.79 4.72 -7.64
N ASN A 75 -7.92 5.25 -8.04
CA ASN A 75 -9.19 4.81 -7.50
C ASN A 75 -9.70 3.56 -8.23
N TYR A 76 -10.34 2.64 -7.50
CA TYR A 76 -11.04 1.51 -8.10
C TYR A 76 -12.55 1.78 -8.30
N ASP A 77 -13.04 2.85 -7.69
CA ASP A 77 -14.36 3.44 -7.92
C ASP A 77 -14.24 4.98 -7.91
N THR A 78 -15.32 5.72 -7.72
CA THR A 78 -15.32 7.19 -7.74
C THR A 78 -14.49 7.84 -6.62
N ARG A 79 -14.12 7.12 -5.57
CA ARG A 79 -13.48 7.72 -4.38
C ARG A 79 -12.46 6.83 -3.66
N HIS A 80 -12.61 5.50 -3.65
CA HIS A 80 -11.80 4.63 -2.79
C HIS A 80 -10.52 4.15 -3.48
N TYR A 81 -9.43 4.11 -2.73
CA TYR A 81 -8.12 3.62 -3.12
C TYR A 81 -7.37 3.07 -1.90
N ASN A 82 -6.83 1.85 -2.01
CA ASN A 82 -6.12 1.17 -0.93
C ASN A 82 -4.59 1.23 -1.09
N THR A 83 -4.11 1.72 -2.24
CA THR A 83 -2.68 1.89 -2.51
C THR A 83 -2.09 3.15 -1.87
N GLY A 84 -2.94 4.01 -1.31
CA GLY A 84 -2.54 5.30 -0.77
C GLY A 84 -2.19 6.30 -1.85
N ARG A 85 -1.42 7.31 -1.50
CA ARG A 85 -0.86 8.27 -2.46
C ARG A 85 0.43 7.72 -3.04
N GLU A 86 0.50 7.69 -4.37
CA GLU A 86 1.60 7.13 -5.13
C GLU A 86 2.42 8.25 -5.78
N THR A 87 3.69 8.00 -6.05
CA THR A 87 4.59 8.96 -6.68
C THR A 87 4.51 8.83 -8.20
N TYR A 88 4.32 9.97 -8.85
CA TYR A 88 4.28 10.11 -10.31
C TYR A 88 5.40 11.03 -10.82
N LEU A 89 5.78 10.82 -12.07
CA LEU A 89 6.77 11.63 -12.76
C LEU A 89 6.22 12.01 -14.14
N LEU A 90 6.17 13.31 -14.44
CA LEU A 90 5.82 13.84 -15.77
C LEU A 90 6.81 14.91 -16.22
N PRO A 91 7.01 15.08 -17.54
CA PRO A 91 7.78 16.20 -18.05
C PRO A 91 7.06 17.52 -17.79
N VAL A 92 7.84 18.59 -17.63
CA VAL A 92 7.35 19.96 -17.49
C VAL A 92 7.66 20.72 -18.78
N GLU A 93 6.65 21.36 -19.34
CA GLU A 93 6.80 22.25 -20.47
C GLU A 93 6.82 23.71 -19.99
N TRP A 94 7.85 24.47 -20.40
CA TRP A 94 7.90 25.90 -20.14
C TRP A 94 7.20 26.68 -21.25
N ARG A 95 6.10 27.36 -20.91
CA ARG A 95 5.30 28.20 -21.84
C ARG A 95 5.32 29.63 -21.37
N ASP A 96 5.91 30.51 -22.15
CA ASP A 96 6.07 31.95 -21.83
C ASP A 96 6.67 32.22 -20.44
N GLY A 97 7.62 31.35 -20.04
CA GLY A 97 8.25 31.41 -18.73
C GLY A 97 7.37 30.94 -17.58
N TRP A 98 6.40 30.07 -17.86
CA TRP A 98 5.58 29.39 -16.87
C TRP A 98 5.72 27.86 -16.99
N PRO A 99 5.94 27.15 -15.89
CA PRO A 99 5.94 25.68 -15.94
C PRO A 99 4.51 25.14 -16.07
N VAL A 100 4.32 24.19 -16.95
CA VAL A 100 3.06 23.44 -17.12
C VAL A 100 3.39 21.96 -17.04
N ILE A 101 2.79 21.24 -16.09
CA ILE A 101 3.00 19.80 -15.88
C ILE A 101 2.03 19.02 -16.76
N LEU A 102 0.75 19.34 -16.68
CA LEU A 102 -0.29 18.68 -17.46
C LEU A 102 -1.39 19.70 -17.77
N PRO A 103 -1.67 19.98 -19.06
CA PRO A 103 -2.75 20.89 -19.44
C PRO A 103 -4.12 20.44 -18.88
N ALA A 104 -4.97 21.41 -18.57
CA ALA A 104 -6.32 21.15 -18.09
C ALA A 104 -7.08 20.21 -19.04
N GLY A 105 -7.88 19.32 -18.49
CA GLY A 105 -8.67 18.33 -19.23
C GLY A 105 -7.91 17.12 -19.76
N GLN A 106 -6.60 17.05 -19.54
CA GLN A 106 -5.80 15.87 -19.90
C GLN A 106 -5.68 14.89 -18.73
N THR A 107 -5.70 13.60 -19.05
CA THR A 107 -5.52 12.53 -18.05
C THR A 107 -4.03 12.25 -17.79
N ILE A 108 -3.68 11.99 -16.55
CA ILE A 108 -2.36 11.47 -16.20
C ILE A 108 -2.19 10.09 -16.83
N PRO A 109 -1.15 9.85 -17.64
CA PRO A 109 -0.91 8.55 -18.25
C PRO A 109 -0.37 7.54 -17.23
N TYR A 110 -0.72 6.26 -17.42
CA TYR A 110 -0.15 5.16 -16.62
C TYR A 110 1.33 4.89 -16.92
N ALA A 111 1.81 5.34 -18.06
CA ALA A 111 3.21 5.25 -18.45
C ALA A 111 3.58 6.51 -19.25
N ALA A 112 4.73 7.07 -18.94
CA ALA A 112 5.32 8.19 -19.66
C ALA A 112 6.68 7.76 -20.24
N LYS A 113 7.11 8.43 -21.34
CA LYS A 113 8.43 8.19 -21.89
C LYS A 113 9.49 8.65 -20.87
N ALA A 114 10.39 7.75 -20.51
CA ALA A 114 11.49 8.07 -19.62
C ALA A 114 12.40 9.17 -20.23
N PRO A 115 12.98 10.04 -19.40
CA PRO A 115 14.00 10.99 -19.85
C PRO A 115 15.17 10.26 -20.53
N SER A 116 15.78 10.92 -21.51
CA SER A 116 16.90 10.32 -22.25
C SER A 116 18.09 9.93 -21.37
N TRP A 117 18.32 10.69 -20.29
CA TRP A 117 19.41 10.48 -19.34
C TRP A 117 19.10 9.37 -18.30
N MET A 118 17.87 8.91 -18.20
CA MET A 118 17.48 7.75 -17.37
C MET A 118 17.61 6.40 -18.11
N GLN A 119 18.07 6.42 -19.35
CA GLN A 119 18.26 5.19 -20.12
C GLN A 119 19.47 4.43 -19.57
N GLY A 120 19.19 3.37 -18.83
CA GLY A 120 20.15 2.42 -18.31
C GLY A 120 19.65 1.00 -18.45
N GLU A 121 20.51 0.03 -18.24
CA GLU A 121 20.08 -1.37 -18.20
C GLU A 121 19.08 -1.56 -17.05
N ALA A 122 17.90 -2.10 -17.37
CA ALA A 122 16.95 -2.53 -16.36
C ALA A 122 17.55 -3.70 -15.55
N LYS A 123 18.17 -3.40 -14.42
CA LYS A 123 18.91 -4.39 -13.62
C LYS A 123 18.03 -5.28 -12.75
N GLN A 124 16.74 -4.99 -12.62
CA GLN A 124 15.81 -5.73 -11.75
C GLN A 124 14.42 -5.78 -12.37
N ALA A 125 13.63 -6.75 -11.90
CA ALA A 125 12.21 -6.79 -12.22
C ALA A 125 11.57 -5.43 -11.90
N PRO A 126 10.69 -4.92 -12.77
CA PRO A 126 10.06 -3.64 -12.56
C PRO A 126 9.25 -3.67 -11.27
N SER A 127 9.38 -2.62 -10.44
CA SER A 127 8.55 -2.45 -9.25
C SER A 127 7.14 -1.92 -9.58
N THR A 128 6.84 -1.76 -10.86
CA THR A 128 5.58 -1.25 -11.41
C THR A 128 5.04 -2.20 -12.48
N GLY A 129 3.74 -2.11 -12.77
CA GLY A 129 3.09 -2.98 -13.72
C GLY A 129 2.63 -4.31 -13.08
N ASN A 130 2.36 -5.29 -13.91
CA ASN A 130 1.88 -6.60 -13.46
C ASN A 130 3.07 -7.55 -13.24
N PHE A 131 3.41 -7.81 -11.99
CA PHE A 131 4.53 -8.67 -11.62
C PHE A 131 4.16 -9.64 -10.49
N ALA A 132 4.90 -10.74 -10.41
CA ALA A 132 4.90 -11.65 -9.28
C ALA A 132 6.26 -11.57 -8.57
N GLU A 133 6.23 -11.51 -7.26
CA GLU A 133 7.42 -11.50 -6.43
C GLU A 133 7.30 -12.53 -5.32
N ARG A 134 8.37 -13.27 -5.09
CA ARG A 134 8.47 -14.26 -4.04
C ARG A 134 9.70 -13.97 -3.19
N ASN A 135 9.54 -13.97 -1.87
CA ASN A 135 10.63 -13.86 -0.93
C ASN A 135 10.84 -15.20 -0.21
N GLU A 136 12.02 -15.78 -0.39
CA GLU A 136 12.41 -17.04 0.24
C GLU A 136 13.11 -16.84 1.59
N PHE A 137 13.31 -15.57 2.02
CA PHE A 137 14.00 -15.23 3.26
C PHE A 137 15.37 -15.88 3.42
N ASP A 138 16.09 -16.04 2.32
CA ASP A 138 17.41 -16.65 2.23
C ASP A 138 18.57 -15.65 2.34
N THR A 139 18.25 -14.37 2.47
CA THR A 139 19.20 -13.29 2.66
C THR A 139 19.37 -12.95 4.16
N PRO A 140 20.54 -12.46 4.58
CA PRO A 140 20.78 -12.16 6.00
C PRO A 140 20.01 -10.94 6.52
N THR A 141 19.43 -10.13 5.63
CA THR A 141 18.70 -8.90 5.95
C THR A 141 17.47 -8.77 5.05
N LEU A 142 16.43 -8.17 5.61
CA LEU A 142 15.26 -7.79 4.84
C LEU A 142 15.56 -6.61 3.90
N GLY A 143 14.96 -6.61 2.72
CA GLY A 143 15.01 -5.47 1.80
C GLY A 143 14.27 -4.25 2.36
N ASN A 144 14.52 -3.09 1.75
CA ASN A 144 13.91 -1.81 2.15
C ASN A 144 12.40 -1.72 1.87
N ASP A 145 11.84 -2.66 1.14
CA ASP A 145 10.43 -2.83 0.84
C ASP A 145 9.63 -3.45 2.00
N TRP A 146 10.32 -4.01 3.00
CA TRP A 146 9.73 -4.52 4.22
C TRP A 146 9.63 -3.42 5.29
N LEU A 147 8.42 -3.16 5.74
CA LEU A 147 8.08 -2.10 6.66
C LEU A 147 7.59 -2.66 7.99
N ARG A 148 7.89 -1.93 9.05
CA ARG A 148 7.40 -2.18 10.41
C ARG A 148 6.52 -1.02 10.86
N VAL A 149 5.51 -1.33 11.67
CA VAL A 149 4.73 -0.29 12.34
C VAL A 149 5.58 0.28 13.46
N ARG A 150 6.12 1.46 13.26
CA ARG A 150 7.06 2.17 14.15
C ARG A 150 8.44 1.49 14.25
N VAL A 151 9.33 2.08 15.01
CA VAL A 151 10.65 1.52 15.28
C VAL A 151 10.54 0.41 16.34
N PRO A 152 10.94 -0.82 16.05
CA PRO A 152 10.91 -1.92 17.01
C PRO A 152 11.77 -1.62 18.24
N LYS A 153 11.22 -1.86 19.42
CA LYS A 153 11.95 -1.74 20.70
C LYS A 153 12.74 -3.00 21.05
N GLN A 154 12.37 -4.11 20.43
CA GLN A 154 13.04 -5.41 20.57
C GLN A 154 13.00 -6.16 19.25
N ALA A 155 13.95 -7.08 19.06
CA ALA A 155 13.94 -7.97 17.90
C ALA A 155 12.80 -8.99 18.04
N TRP A 156 11.94 -9.06 17.06
CA TRP A 156 10.84 -10.02 17.00
C TRP A 156 10.78 -10.75 15.64
N ALA A 157 11.68 -10.41 14.71
CA ALA A 157 11.84 -11.06 13.42
C ALA A 157 13.29 -11.50 13.26
N ASP A 158 13.52 -12.76 12.91
CA ASP A 158 14.85 -13.33 12.70
C ASP A 158 14.89 -14.16 11.40
N LEU A 159 15.91 -13.91 10.59
CA LEU A 159 16.20 -14.64 9.34
C LEU A 159 17.27 -15.72 9.50
N ARG A 160 17.91 -15.81 10.67
CA ARG A 160 19.02 -16.72 10.95
C ARG A 160 18.58 -17.95 11.73
N GLU A 161 17.51 -17.84 12.50
CA GLU A 161 16.99 -18.93 13.32
C GLU A 161 16.59 -20.14 12.48
N ARG A 162 15.97 -19.86 11.29
CA ARG A 162 15.60 -20.88 10.30
C ARG A 162 15.94 -20.38 8.90
N PRO A 163 17.12 -20.68 8.37
CA PRO A 163 17.49 -20.27 7.00
C PRO A 163 16.44 -20.67 5.97
N GLY A 164 16.08 -19.74 5.08
CA GLY A 164 14.99 -19.92 4.11
C GLY A 164 13.59 -19.69 4.70
N SER A 165 13.51 -19.08 5.88
CA SER A 165 12.25 -18.74 6.55
C SER A 165 12.40 -17.48 7.39
N LEU A 166 11.29 -16.76 7.56
CA LEU A 166 11.18 -15.69 8.54
C LEU A 166 10.63 -16.27 9.85
N ALA A 167 11.42 -16.25 10.91
CA ALA A 167 10.95 -16.55 12.26
C ALA A 167 10.32 -15.27 12.85
N LEU A 168 9.09 -15.38 13.35
CA LEU A 168 8.40 -14.32 14.09
C LEU A 168 8.24 -14.73 15.54
N HIS A 169 8.78 -13.91 16.45
CA HIS A 169 8.56 -14.03 17.88
C HIS A 169 7.32 -13.23 18.26
N PRO A 170 6.22 -13.90 18.69
CA PRO A 170 4.98 -13.21 18.98
C PRO A 170 5.14 -12.22 20.13
N LEU A 171 4.49 -11.09 20.05
CA LEU A 171 4.42 -10.07 21.07
C LEU A 171 2.99 -9.97 21.61
N PRO A 172 2.80 -9.46 22.84
CA PRO A 172 1.44 -9.20 23.36
C PRO A 172 0.73 -8.04 22.66
N GLU A 173 1.48 -7.25 21.89
CA GLU A 173 0.96 -6.13 21.13
C GLU A 173 0.17 -6.60 19.91
N ASP A 174 -1.12 -6.25 19.87
CA ASP A 174 -1.98 -6.45 18.70
C ASP A 174 -1.87 -5.27 17.71
N LEU A 175 -2.44 -5.44 16.52
CA LEU A 175 -2.47 -4.43 15.47
C LEU A 175 -3.22 -3.16 15.86
N ASP A 176 -4.10 -3.22 16.84
CA ASP A 176 -4.89 -2.09 17.33
C ASP A 176 -4.17 -1.21 18.36
N THR A 177 -2.95 -1.53 18.72
CA THR A 177 -2.18 -0.81 19.72
C THR A 177 -1.26 0.24 19.09
N LEU A 178 -1.09 1.38 19.76
CA LEU A 178 -0.08 2.40 19.38
C LEU A 178 1.35 1.98 19.79
N ARG A 179 1.68 0.69 19.62
CA ARG A 179 2.97 0.10 19.97
C ARG A 179 3.62 -0.57 18.76
N ASN A 180 4.54 -1.49 18.97
CA ASN A 180 5.23 -2.22 17.91
C ASN A 180 4.73 -3.69 17.86
N PRO A 181 3.67 -3.98 17.12
CA PRO A 181 3.25 -5.36 16.90
C PRO A 181 4.32 -6.13 16.11
N ALA A 182 4.37 -7.45 16.28
CA ALA A 182 5.23 -8.31 15.47
C ALA A 182 4.64 -8.47 14.04
N PHE A 183 4.53 -7.34 13.33
CA PHE A 183 4.00 -7.22 11.99
C PHE A 183 5.06 -6.72 11.02
N LEU A 184 5.26 -7.47 9.94
CA LEU A 184 6.16 -7.11 8.86
C LEU A 184 5.35 -6.99 7.56
N GLY A 185 5.19 -5.78 7.05
CA GLY A 185 4.32 -5.49 5.92
C GLY A 185 5.05 -4.99 4.69
N ARG A 186 4.48 -5.25 3.53
CA ARG A 186 4.82 -4.62 2.26
C ARG A 186 3.62 -3.82 1.77
N ARG A 187 3.88 -2.72 1.06
CA ARG A 187 2.79 -1.90 0.50
C ARG A 187 1.98 -2.67 -0.52
N GLN A 188 0.67 -2.56 -0.42
CA GLN A 188 -0.22 -2.93 -1.52
C GLN A 188 0.06 -1.99 -2.70
N GLN A 189 0.50 -2.55 -3.83
CA GLN A 189 0.87 -1.79 -5.03
C GLN A 189 -0.13 -1.92 -6.18
N HIS A 190 -1.11 -2.84 -6.06
CA HIS A 190 -2.06 -3.13 -7.12
C HIS A 190 -3.49 -3.10 -6.60
N LEU A 191 -4.44 -2.71 -7.47
CA LEU A 191 -5.87 -2.80 -7.20
C LEU A 191 -6.34 -4.27 -7.25
N ARG A 192 -5.70 -5.09 -8.09
CA ARG A 192 -5.87 -6.55 -8.14
C ARG A 192 -4.57 -7.22 -7.72
N PHE A 193 -4.64 -8.05 -6.70
CA PHE A 193 -3.47 -8.72 -6.16
C PHE A 193 -3.81 -10.04 -5.48
N GLU A 194 -2.78 -10.85 -5.29
CA GLU A 194 -2.78 -12.00 -4.40
C GLU A 194 -1.55 -11.94 -3.50
N ALA A 195 -1.75 -11.92 -2.19
CA ALA A 195 -0.70 -12.07 -1.19
C ALA A 195 -0.81 -13.45 -0.55
N ARG A 196 0.29 -14.21 -0.53
CA ARG A 196 0.33 -15.58 -0.01
C ARG A 196 1.49 -15.77 0.95
N THR A 197 1.29 -16.63 1.93
CA THR A 197 2.37 -17.15 2.76
C THR A 197 2.21 -18.64 2.98
N GLU A 198 3.33 -19.33 3.19
CA GLU A 198 3.38 -20.67 3.75
C GLU A 198 3.96 -20.55 5.16
N MET A 199 3.37 -21.20 6.13
CA MET A 199 3.77 -21.08 7.52
C MET A 199 3.68 -22.42 8.24
N THR A 200 4.51 -22.60 9.26
CA THR A 200 4.35 -23.68 10.21
C THR A 200 3.17 -23.40 11.12
N ARG A 201 2.62 -24.43 11.71
CA ARG A 201 1.59 -24.32 12.74
C ARG A 201 2.11 -23.46 13.91
N PRO A 202 1.34 -22.46 14.40
CA PRO A 202 1.75 -21.68 15.55
C PRO A 202 1.85 -22.53 16.83
N ALA A 203 2.67 -22.10 17.77
CA ALA A 203 2.68 -22.67 19.10
C ALA A 203 1.35 -22.42 19.81
N GLU A 204 1.04 -23.22 20.84
CA GLU A 204 -0.15 -23.00 21.66
C GLU A 204 -0.09 -21.63 22.35
N GLY A 205 -1.23 -20.93 22.38
CA GLY A 205 -1.34 -19.57 22.89
C GLY A 205 -0.74 -18.49 21.97
N VAL A 206 -0.51 -18.82 20.69
CA VAL A 206 -0.05 -17.89 19.67
C VAL A 206 -1.04 -17.86 18.51
N ALA A 207 -1.39 -16.66 18.04
CA ALA A 207 -2.02 -16.45 16.74
C ALA A 207 -1.00 -15.89 15.75
N ALA A 208 -0.92 -16.51 14.57
CA ALA A 208 -0.03 -16.05 13.51
C ALA A 208 -0.69 -16.20 12.13
N GLY A 209 -0.31 -15.35 11.17
CA GLY A 209 -0.88 -15.41 9.82
C GLY A 209 -0.54 -14.22 8.95
N LEU A 210 -1.47 -13.82 8.10
CA LEU A 210 -1.38 -12.65 7.20
C LEU A 210 -2.31 -11.54 7.66
N ALA A 211 -1.79 -10.32 7.73
CA ALA A 211 -2.59 -9.13 7.95
C ALA A 211 -2.63 -8.23 6.72
N ALA A 212 -3.76 -7.54 6.55
CA ALA A 212 -3.91 -6.38 5.70
C ALA A 212 -4.18 -5.18 6.61
N PHE A 213 -3.24 -4.27 6.71
CA PHE A 213 -3.20 -3.21 7.70
C PHE A 213 -3.13 -1.83 7.06
N GLN A 214 -4.02 -0.92 7.42
CA GLN A 214 -3.94 0.48 7.04
C GLN A 214 -3.58 1.36 8.26
N SER A 215 -4.24 1.12 9.38
CA SER A 215 -3.95 1.77 10.65
C SER A 215 -4.45 0.89 11.81
N GLU A 216 -4.22 1.32 13.04
CA GLU A 216 -4.64 0.60 14.25
C GLU A 216 -6.17 0.45 14.37
N ALA A 217 -6.92 1.28 13.68
CA ALA A 217 -8.38 1.24 13.66
C ALA A 217 -8.96 0.52 12.42
N TYR A 218 -8.13 0.19 11.43
CA TYR A 218 -8.57 -0.36 10.13
C TYR A 218 -7.62 -1.43 9.63
N TRP A 219 -8.00 -2.70 9.81
CA TRP A 219 -7.19 -3.85 9.39
C TRP A 219 -8.02 -5.12 9.29
N TYR A 220 -7.47 -6.11 8.58
CA TYR A 220 -7.91 -7.49 8.55
C TYR A 220 -6.76 -8.40 8.98
N PHE A 221 -7.06 -9.44 9.74
CA PHE A 221 -6.10 -10.47 10.13
C PHE A 221 -6.66 -11.86 9.84
N LEU A 222 -6.08 -12.52 8.83
CA LEU A 222 -6.28 -13.93 8.54
C LEU A 222 -5.30 -14.72 9.40
N GLY A 223 -5.76 -15.12 10.57
CA GLY A 223 -4.96 -15.78 11.60
C GLY A 223 -5.20 -17.27 11.69
N VAL A 224 -4.21 -17.94 12.26
CA VAL A 224 -4.24 -19.35 12.64
C VAL A 224 -3.84 -19.46 14.10
N ARG A 225 -4.57 -20.24 14.87
CA ARG A 225 -4.21 -20.66 16.23
C ARG A 225 -4.33 -22.16 16.39
N SER A 226 -3.42 -22.75 17.16
CA SER A 226 -3.43 -24.18 17.45
C SER A 226 -4.50 -24.53 18.49
N VAL A 227 -5.19 -25.66 18.29
CA VAL A 227 -6.17 -26.24 19.22
C VAL A 227 -5.89 -27.73 19.34
N GLY A 228 -5.27 -28.14 20.44
CA GLY A 228 -4.81 -29.51 20.60
C GLY A 228 -3.63 -29.87 19.68
N GLU A 229 -3.38 -31.16 19.46
CA GLU A 229 -2.16 -31.64 18.80
C GLU A 229 -2.19 -31.57 17.28
N ASP A 230 -3.33 -31.74 16.65
CA ASP A 230 -3.48 -31.92 15.20
C ASP A 230 -4.52 -30.99 14.55
N ARG A 231 -5.06 -30.03 15.30
CA ARG A 231 -6.11 -29.12 14.83
C ARG A 231 -5.70 -27.66 14.98
N VAL A 232 -6.22 -26.85 14.08
CA VAL A 232 -6.10 -25.39 14.13
C VAL A 232 -7.45 -24.73 13.90
N VAL A 233 -7.62 -23.55 14.45
CA VAL A 233 -8.68 -22.62 14.08
C VAL A 233 -8.07 -21.58 13.14
N ILE A 234 -8.60 -21.50 11.92
CA ILE A 234 -8.30 -20.44 10.96
C ILE A 234 -9.43 -19.43 11.11
N PHE A 235 -9.08 -18.15 11.29
CA PHE A 235 -10.05 -17.11 11.57
C PHE A 235 -9.72 -15.83 10.79
N LEU A 236 -10.75 -15.03 10.54
CA LEU A 236 -10.64 -13.69 10.01
C LEU A 236 -11.16 -12.71 11.05
N GLU A 237 -10.27 -11.90 11.57
CA GLU A 237 -10.60 -10.74 12.41
C GLU A 237 -10.48 -9.44 11.63
N ALA A 238 -11.27 -8.47 12.04
CA ALA A 238 -11.32 -7.14 11.41
C ALA A 238 -11.50 -6.03 12.43
N ARG A 239 -10.93 -4.88 12.11
CA ARG A 239 -11.26 -3.58 12.68
C ARG A 239 -11.66 -2.61 11.58
N ASP A 240 -12.78 -1.92 11.76
CA ASP A 240 -13.44 -1.12 10.71
C ASP A 240 -13.72 0.34 11.15
N GLY A 241 -12.99 0.79 12.19
CA GLY A 241 -13.19 2.11 12.80
C GLY A 241 -14.26 2.15 13.89
N SER A 242 -15.00 1.06 14.12
CA SER A 242 -16.03 1.00 15.18
C SER A 242 -15.47 0.89 16.61
N GLY A 243 -14.15 0.74 16.74
CA GLY A 243 -13.46 0.61 18.02
C GLY A 243 -13.38 -0.82 18.58
N ALA A 244 -14.11 -1.77 18.00
CA ALA A 244 -14.08 -3.18 18.40
C ALA A 244 -13.45 -4.06 17.33
N THR A 245 -12.69 -5.07 17.76
CA THR A 245 -12.26 -6.17 16.90
C THR A 245 -13.40 -7.17 16.76
N LYS A 246 -13.69 -7.59 15.54
CA LYS A 246 -14.77 -8.49 15.19
C LYS A 246 -14.20 -9.73 14.50
N THR A 247 -14.65 -10.93 14.89
CA THR A 247 -14.40 -12.14 14.10
C THR A 247 -15.47 -12.25 13.01
N LEU A 248 -15.06 -12.12 11.75
CA LEU A 248 -15.96 -12.20 10.59
C LEU A 248 -16.24 -13.64 10.16
N ALA A 249 -15.24 -14.50 10.28
CA ALA A 249 -15.34 -15.91 9.95
C ALA A 249 -14.34 -16.73 10.77
N SER A 250 -14.67 -17.98 11.04
CA SER A 250 -13.73 -18.94 11.62
C SER A 250 -14.06 -20.36 11.20
N ARG A 251 -13.05 -21.21 11.10
CA ARG A 251 -13.18 -22.63 10.78
C ARG A 251 -12.12 -23.42 11.52
N GLU A 252 -12.56 -24.45 12.21
CA GLU A 252 -11.65 -25.43 12.79
C GLU A 252 -11.40 -26.55 11.77
N VAL A 253 -10.13 -26.88 11.55
CA VAL A 253 -9.70 -27.90 10.59
C VAL A 253 -8.57 -28.74 11.16
N ALA A 254 -8.46 -29.99 10.69
CA ALA A 254 -7.23 -30.73 10.86
C ALA A 254 -6.13 -30.09 10.01
N ALA A 255 -4.96 -29.94 10.57
CA ALA A 255 -3.83 -29.36 9.85
C ALA A 255 -2.51 -30.03 10.22
N SER A 256 -1.90 -30.66 9.23
CA SER A 256 -0.46 -30.91 9.22
C SER A 256 0.24 -29.66 8.70
N ALA A 257 1.34 -29.24 9.36
CA ALA A 257 2.17 -28.19 8.80
C ALA A 257 2.88 -28.67 7.52
N PRO A 258 3.17 -27.79 6.53
CA PRO A 258 2.90 -26.37 6.53
C PRO A 258 1.48 -26.01 6.04
N LEU A 259 0.99 -24.88 6.54
CA LEU A 259 -0.27 -24.26 6.10
C LEU A 259 0.02 -23.16 5.08
N ARG A 260 -0.92 -22.91 4.19
CA ARG A 260 -0.85 -21.76 3.29
C ARG A 260 -2.04 -20.83 3.53
N LEU A 261 -1.77 -19.53 3.53
CA LEU A 261 -2.78 -18.47 3.67
C LEU A 261 -2.74 -17.56 2.44
N GLN A 262 -3.89 -17.02 2.08
CA GLN A 262 -4.02 -16.12 0.94
C GLN A 262 -5.00 -15.00 1.23
N ILE A 263 -4.59 -13.77 0.88
CA ILE A 263 -5.45 -12.60 0.76
C ILE A 263 -5.50 -12.21 -0.72
N LYS A 264 -6.69 -12.10 -1.28
CA LYS A 264 -6.92 -11.56 -2.63
C LYS A 264 -7.62 -10.24 -2.54
N GLY A 265 -7.25 -9.29 -3.38
CA GLY A 265 -7.96 -8.04 -3.60
C GLY A 265 -8.34 -7.88 -5.07
N ASP A 266 -9.57 -7.39 -5.31
CA ASP A 266 -10.05 -6.92 -6.60
C ASP A 266 -10.81 -5.60 -6.38
N GLY A 267 -10.06 -4.50 -6.43
CA GLY A 267 -10.59 -3.18 -6.08
C GLY A 267 -11.16 -3.16 -4.66
N GLY A 268 -12.45 -2.90 -4.54
CA GLY A 268 -13.17 -2.82 -3.27
C GLY A 268 -13.57 -4.15 -2.64
N ARG A 269 -13.17 -5.29 -3.20
CA ARG A 269 -13.52 -6.62 -2.70
C ARG A 269 -12.30 -7.41 -2.29
N TYR A 270 -12.33 -7.97 -1.07
CA TYR A 270 -11.27 -8.84 -0.58
C TYR A 270 -11.82 -10.24 -0.33
N ALA A 271 -10.96 -11.25 -0.56
CA ALA A 271 -11.22 -12.65 -0.24
C ALA A 271 -10.06 -13.23 0.56
N PHE A 272 -10.40 -14.10 1.50
CA PHE A 272 -9.47 -14.73 2.42
C PHE A 272 -9.60 -16.25 2.29
N ALA A 273 -8.49 -16.93 2.06
CA ALA A 273 -8.47 -18.36 1.82
C ALA A 273 -7.28 -19.02 2.53
N PHE A 274 -7.38 -20.32 2.71
CA PHE A 274 -6.33 -21.15 3.28
C PHE A 274 -6.22 -22.47 2.53
N ASP A 275 -5.11 -23.17 2.72
CA ASP A 275 -4.87 -24.51 2.22
C ASP A 275 -4.08 -25.30 3.28
N THR A 276 -4.70 -26.37 3.76
CA THR A 276 -4.10 -27.28 4.75
C THR A 276 -3.18 -28.32 4.13
N ARG A 277 -3.01 -28.28 2.79
CA ARG A 277 -2.20 -29.20 2.00
C ARG A 277 -2.63 -30.68 2.12
N ASP A 278 -3.89 -30.89 2.43
CA ASP A 278 -4.55 -32.21 2.53
C ASP A 278 -5.02 -32.75 1.16
N GLY A 279 -4.69 -32.04 0.07
CA GLY A 279 -5.10 -32.37 -1.30
C GLY A 279 -6.38 -31.69 -1.77
N GLN A 280 -7.10 -30.97 -0.90
CA GLN A 280 -8.29 -30.20 -1.30
C GLN A 280 -7.96 -28.85 -1.96
N GLY A 281 -6.70 -28.38 -1.81
CA GLY A 281 -6.27 -27.09 -2.34
C GLY A 281 -6.83 -25.90 -1.58
N TRP A 282 -6.93 -24.75 -2.25
CA TRP A 282 -7.42 -23.52 -1.63
C TRP A 282 -8.91 -23.59 -1.24
N GLN A 283 -9.19 -23.34 0.01
CA GLN A 283 -10.53 -23.25 0.59
C GLN A 283 -10.83 -21.80 1.00
N THR A 284 -11.95 -21.25 0.55
CA THR A 284 -12.39 -19.92 0.95
C THR A 284 -12.87 -19.93 2.40
N LEU A 285 -12.33 -19.01 3.21
CA LEU A 285 -12.80 -18.72 4.56
C LEU A 285 -13.86 -17.62 4.55
N ALA A 286 -13.58 -16.54 3.83
CA ALA A 286 -14.49 -15.41 3.62
C ALA A 286 -14.27 -14.82 2.23
N ASP A 287 -15.34 -14.39 1.60
CA ASP A 287 -15.37 -13.78 0.28
C ASP A 287 -16.23 -12.52 0.32
N ASP A 288 -16.06 -11.64 -0.68
CA ASP A 288 -16.78 -10.36 -0.80
C ASP A 288 -16.65 -9.46 0.45
N VAL A 289 -15.49 -9.49 1.10
CA VAL A 289 -15.20 -8.68 2.28
C VAL A 289 -14.92 -7.23 1.86
N ASP A 290 -15.41 -6.27 2.66
CA ASP A 290 -15.39 -4.83 2.39
C ASP A 290 -13.97 -4.25 2.28
N GLY A 291 -13.41 -4.16 1.07
CA GLY A 291 -12.09 -3.59 0.80
C GLY A 291 -11.96 -2.09 1.13
N PRO A 292 -12.97 -1.23 0.92
CA PRO A 292 -13.02 0.16 1.37
C PRO A 292 -12.65 0.40 2.84
N VAL A 293 -12.77 -0.57 3.73
CA VAL A 293 -12.25 -0.48 5.11
C VAL A 293 -10.78 -0.09 5.15
N LEU A 294 -9.98 -0.54 4.18
CA LEU A 294 -8.56 -0.22 4.08
C LEU A 294 -8.26 0.98 3.17
N SER A 295 -9.29 1.66 2.66
CA SER A 295 -9.12 2.86 1.86
C SER A 295 -8.80 4.07 2.71
N THR A 296 -7.92 4.94 2.22
CA THR A 296 -7.62 6.23 2.84
C THR A 296 -8.89 7.08 3.05
N GLU A 297 -9.88 6.97 2.17
CA GLU A 297 -11.16 7.68 2.29
C GLU A 297 -11.96 7.29 3.55
N ARG A 298 -11.84 6.04 4.02
CA ARG A 298 -12.49 5.58 5.27
C ARG A 298 -11.56 5.63 6.47
N ALA A 299 -10.34 5.20 6.30
CA ALA A 299 -9.37 5.06 7.37
C ALA A 299 -8.64 6.36 7.69
N GLY A 300 -8.67 7.33 6.78
CA GLY A 300 -7.93 8.58 6.91
C GLY A 300 -6.44 8.41 6.66
N GLY A 301 -5.67 9.43 7.05
CA GLY A 301 -4.22 9.45 6.89
C GLY A 301 -3.79 9.67 5.44
N PHE A 302 -2.55 9.29 5.13
CA PHE A 302 -1.90 9.54 3.84
C PHE A 302 -1.23 8.29 3.26
N VAL A 303 -1.40 7.15 3.90
CA VAL A 303 -0.74 5.90 3.53
C VAL A 303 -1.72 4.90 2.95
N GLY A 304 -1.22 3.98 2.13
CA GLY A 304 -1.97 2.82 1.66
C GLY A 304 -1.85 1.64 2.61
N ALA A 305 -2.57 0.57 2.30
CA ALA A 305 -2.55 -0.67 3.04
C ALA A 305 -1.18 -1.37 2.94
N LEU A 306 -0.82 -2.05 4.00
CA LEU A 306 0.31 -2.98 4.09
C LEU A 306 -0.22 -4.41 4.15
N LEU A 307 0.47 -5.32 3.49
CA LEU A 307 0.17 -6.75 3.48
C LEU A 307 1.37 -7.53 4.00
N GLY A 308 1.18 -8.45 4.94
CA GLY A 308 2.29 -9.25 5.40
C GLY A 308 2.06 -10.09 6.64
N PRO A 309 3.09 -10.85 7.07
CA PRO A 309 3.01 -11.72 8.22
C PRO A 309 2.89 -10.94 9.53
N PHE A 310 2.05 -11.47 10.40
CA PHE A 310 1.80 -10.97 11.74
C PHE A 310 1.71 -12.12 12.74
N ALA A 311 2.21 -11.92 13.95
CA ALA A 311 2.07 -12.85 15.06
C ALA A 311 1.83 -12.10 16.38
N ARG A 312 0.93 -12.65 17.23
CA ARG A 312 0.68 -12.14 18.56
C ARG A 312 0.61 -13.27 19.59
N ASP A 313 1.00 -12.96 20.83
CA ASP A 313 0.78 -13.81 22.00
C ASP A 313 -0.68 -13.64 22.46
N GLU A 314 -1.37 -14.73 22.71
CA GLU A 314 -2.76 -14.77 23.21
C GLU A 314 -2.85 -15.30 24.66
N ARG A 315 -1.68 -15.43 25.34
CA ARG A 315 -1.60 -15.87 26.75
C ARG A 315 -1.75 -14.72 27.72
#